data_b38893aee0b9a5fb7450a068829395be
#
_entry.id   b38893aee0b9a5fb7450a068829395be
#
_cell.length_a   1.000
_cell.length_b   1.000
_cell.length_c   1.000
_cell.angle_alpha   90.00
_cell.angle_beta   90.00
_cell.angle_gamma   90.00
#
_symmetry.space_group_name_H-M   'P 1'
#
loop_
_entity.id
_entity.type
_entity.pdbx_description
1 polymer ?
#
loop_
_entity_poly.entity_id
_entity_poly.type
_entity_poly.pdbx_seq_one_letter_code
_entity_poly.pdbx_strand_id
1 'polypeptide(L)'
;QYMEDNGQDHLSQFMKVSEQILSAVMEGDAVRTAQQIQCVHNDFVSSIEYNDENSLACTIMIALISAFRYYHRPIREFPCGKGFADIVYQPLASQPNRPVIVVELKWDKGAAAAIAQIKNRQYPVSLQEYSGEILLVGIDYDKKTKQHTCLIERFTNFACQ
;
A
#
# COMPACT_ATOMS: atom_id res chain seq x y z
N GLN A 1 27.83 -18.33 14.44
CA GLN A 1 27.67 -17.03 15.14
C GLN A 1 27.71 -15.84 14.16
N TYR A 2 28.69 -15.80 13.24
CA TYR A 2 28.84 -14.70 12.27
C TYR A 2 27.71 -14.63 11.20
N MET A 3 27.14 -15.78 10.83
CA MET A 3 26.00 -15.83 9.87
C MET A 3 24.65 -15.53 10.51
N GLU A 4 24.46 -15.84 11.79
CA GLU A 4 23.24 -15.56 12.53
C GLU A 4 23.09 -14.05 12.83
N ASP A 5 24.17 -13.37 13.19
CA ASP A 5 24.19 -11.94 13.46
C ASP A 5 23.86 -11.10 12.21
N ASN A 6 24.38 -11.50 11.03
CA ASN A 6 24.08 -10.81 9.78
C ASN A 6 22.62 -10.98 9.34
N GLY A 7 22.01 -12.16 9.54
CA GLY A 7 20.64 -12.41 9.18
C GLY A 7 19.64 -11.61 10.04
N GLN A 8 19.90 -11.47 11.33
CA GLN A 8 19.09 -10.64 12.22
C GLN A 8 19.21 -9.16 11.88
N ASP A 9 20.38 -8.69 11.48
CA ASP A 9 20.58 -7.30 11.08
C ASP A 9 19.79 -6.96 9.79
N HIS A 10 19.85 -7.83 8.78
CA HIS A 10 19.09 -7.65 7.54
C HIS A 10 17.56 -7.63 7.76
N LEU A 11 17.03 -8.54 8.57
CA LEU A 11 15.61 -8.56 8.91
C LEU A 11 15.22 -7.29 9.68
N SER A 12 16.03 -6.88 10.63
CA SER A 12 15.80 -5.66 11.41
C SER A 12 15.81 -4.42 10.53
N GLN A 13 16.75 -4.32 9.58
CA GLN A 13 16.80 -3.22 8.61
C GLN A 13 15.58 -3.22 7.71
N PHE A 14 15.18 -4.37 7.18
CA PHE A 14 13.98 -4.50 6.36
C PHE A 14 12.72 -4.05 7.10
N MET A 15 12.54 -4.48 8.35
CA MET A 15 11.42 -4.08 9.18
C MET A 15 11.38 -2.56 9.43
N LYS A 16 12.54 -1.93 9.64
CA LYS A 16 12.63 -0.46 9.76
C LYS A 16 12.19 0.25 8.48
N VAL A 17 12.65 -0.23 7.32
CA VAL A 17 12.22 0.32 6.02
C VAL A 17 10.72 0.17 5.85
N SER A 18 10.16 -0.99 6.16
CA SER A 18 8.71 -1.22 6.09
C SER A 18 7.92 -0.28 7.01
N GLU A 19 8.39 -0.05 8.24
CA GLU A 19 7.77 0.92 9.16
C GLU A 19 7.84 2.35 8.62
N GLN A 20 8.93 2.73 7.98
CA GLN A 20 9.08 4.05 7.34
C GLN A 20 8.11 4.22 6.17
N ILE A 21 7.89 3.17 5.38
CA ILE A 21 6.90 3.20 4.28
C ILE A 21 5.49 3.37 4.86
N LEU A 22 5.12 2.61 5.87
CA LEU A 22 3.82 2.75 6.51
C LEU A 22 3.63 4.15 7.11
N SER A 23 4.65 4.70 7.75
CA SER A 23 4.63 6.07 8.27
C SER A 23 4.43 7.09 7.15
N ALA A 24 5.16 6.97 6.03
CA ALA A 24 5.01 7.84 4.87
C ALA A 24 3.59 7.81 4.30
N VAL A 25 2.99 6.62 4.21
CA VAL A 25 1.59 6.45 3.78
C VAL A 25 0.64 7.16 4.75
N MET A 26 0.83 6.98 6.07
CA MET A 26 0.01 7.64 7.10
C MET A 26 0.12 9.17 7.05
N GLU A 27 1.30 9.69 6.75
CA GLU A 27 1.54 11.14 6.62
C GLU A 27 1.04 11.71 5.29
N GLY A 28 0.68 10.87 4.33
CA GLY A 28 0.30 11.29 2.98
C GLY A 28 1.50 11.70 2.12
N ASP A 29 2.71 11.31 2.51
CA ASP A 29 3.95 11.62 1.78
C ASP A 29 4.15 10.65 0.61
N ALA A 30 3.51 10.94 -0.51
CA ALA A 30 3.52 10.10 -1.69
C ALA A 30 4.91 9.95 -2.31
N VAL A 31 5.72 11.02 -2.31
CA VAL A 31 7.08 11.00 -2.87
C VAL A 31 7.97 10.04 -2.07
N ARG A 32 7.98 10.19 -0.76
CA ARG A 32 8.75 9.32 0.14
C ARG A 32 8.27 7.89 0.07
N THR A 33 6.96 7.66 -0.02
CA THR A 33 6.37 6.32 -0.20
C THR A 33 6.92 5.66 -1.46
N ALA A 34 6.86 6.34 -2.62
CA ALA A 34 7.35 5.80 -3.88
C ALA A 34 8.86 5.52 -3.85
N GLN A 35 9.65 6.43 -3.30
CA GLN A 35 11.11 6.26 -3.18
C GLN A 35 11.48 5.05 -2.32
N GLN A 36 10.81 4.86 -1.20
CA GLN A 36 11.09 3.74 -0.30
C GLN A 36 10.60 2.40 -0.87
N ILE A 37 9.48 2.38 -1.58
CA ILE A 37 9.04 1.19 -2.34
C ILE A 37 10.09 0.84 -3.40
N GLN A 38 10.66 1.83 -4.08
CA GLN A 38 11.75 1.61 -5.03
C GLN A 38 12.98 0.95 -4.37
N CYS A 39 13.36 1.39 -3.19
CA CYS A 39 14.43 0.78 -2.43
C CYS A 39 14.11 -0.69 -2.07
N VAL A 40 12.91 -0.97 -1.59
CA VAL A 40 12.50 -2.35 -1.29
C VAL A 40 12.56 -3.23 -2.53
N HIS A 41 12.07 -2.74 -3.67
CA HIS A 41 12.14 -3.48 -4.92
C HIS A 41 13.58 -3.79 -5.34
N ASN A 42 14.48 -2.80 -5.25
CA ASN A 42 15.87 -2.97 -5.67
C ASN A 42 16.69 -3.85 -4.70
N ASP A 43 16.51 -3.66 -3.40
CA ASP A 43 17.40 -4.21 -2.39
C ASP A 43 16.93 -5.55 -1.81
N PHE A 44 15.61 -5.76 -1.76
CA PHE A 44 15.04 -6.92 -1.08
C PHE A 44 14.26 -7.88 -1.99
N VAL A 45 13.70 -7.38 -3.10
CA VAL A 45 12.85 -8.17 -3.99
C VAL A 45 13.27 -8.10 -5.46
N SER A 46 14.52 -7.72 -5.72
CA SER A 46 15.06 -7.60 -7.09
C SER A 46 15.03 -8.91 -7.89
N SER A 47 14.96 -10.06 -7.21
CA SER A 47 14.80 -11.36 -7.85
C SER A 47 13.36 -11.65 -8.31
N ILE A 48 12.38 -10.85 -7.89
CA ILE A 48 11.01 -10.94 -8.39
C ILE A 48 10.97 -10.32 -9.78
N GLU A 49 10.63 -11.13 -10.76
CA GLU A 49 10.45 -10.65 -12.11
C GLU A 49 9.21 -9.75 -12.19
N TYR A 50 9.43 -8.45 -12.48
CA TYR A 50 8.36 -7.48 -12.68
C TYR A 50 7.76 -7.61 -14.06
N ASN A 51 6.59 -8.22 -14.15
CA ASN A 51 5.90 -8.49 -15.41
C ASN A 51 4.58 -7.76 -15.54
N ASP A 52 3.89 -7.52 -14.42
CA ASP A 52 2.50 -7.05 -14.40
C ASP A 52 2.11 -6.44 -13.05
N GLU A 53 0.85 -6.02 -12.95
CA GLU A 53 0.27 -5.50 -11.71
C GLU A 53 0.28 -6.52 -10.55
N ASN A 54 0.30 -7.82 -10.84
CA ASN A 54 0.32 -8.85 -9.80
C ASN A 54 1.69 -8.95 -9.10
N SER A 55 2.77 -8.90 -9.88
CA SER A 55 4.12 -8.84 -9.32
C SER A 55 4.36 -7.54 -8.54
N LEU A 56 3.81 -6.42 -9.02
CA LEU A 56 3.79 -5.15 -8.30
C LEU A 56 3.03 -5.30 -6.96
N ALA A 57 1.86 -5.93 -6.97
CA ALA A 57 1.07 -6.15 -5.74
C ALA A 57 1.84 -6.97 -4.70
N CYS A 58 2.56 -8.01 -5.12
CA CYS A 58 3.40 -8.80 -4.23
C CYS A 58 4.48 -7.93 -3.57
N THR A 59 5.15 -7.10 -4.35
CA THR A 59 6.16 -6.16 -3.84
C THR A 59 5.58 -5.17 -2.84
N ILE A 60 4.41 -4.60 -3.10
CA ILE A 60 3.74 -3.68 -2.18
C ILE A 60 3.37 -4.36 -0.86
N MET A 61 2.83 -5.58 -0.91
CA MET A 61 2.51 -6.34 0.30
C MET A 61 3.76 -6.67 1.13
N ILE A 62 4.87 -6.98 0.48
CA ILE A 62 6.17 -7.19 1.15
C ILE A 62 6.65 -5.86 1.76
N ALA A 63 6.61 -4.77 1.01
CA ALA A 63 7.03 -3.45 1.48
C ALA A 63 6.23 -2.98 2.72
N LEU A 64 4.97 -3.36 2.81
CA LEU A 64 4.07 -3.02 3.92
C LEU A 64 3.92 -4.15 4.95
N ILE A 65 4.88 -5.05 5.06
CA ILE A 65 4.80 -6.18 6.01
C ILE A 65 4.62 -5.71 7.46
N SER A 66 5.16 -4.55 7.83
CA SER A 66 5.00 -3.94 9.15
C SER A 66 3.54 -3.59 9.49
N ALA A 67 2.68 -3.44 8.47
CA ALA A 67 1.26 -3.18 8.66
C ALA A 67 0.55 -4.29 9.46
N PHE A 68 1.06 -5.53 9.45
CA PHE A 68 0.48 -6.62 10.24
C PHE A 68 0.43 -6.36 11.76
N ARG A 69 1.20 -5.38 12.25
CA ARG A 69 1.13 -4.96 13.66
C ARG A 69 -0.15 -4.21 14.00
N TYR A 70 -0.81 -3.60 13.00
CA TYR A 70 -1.91 -2.65 13.20
C TYR A 70 -3.15 -3.00 12.38
N TYR A 71 -2.99 -3.83 11.36
CA TYR A 71 -4.00 -4.19 10.38
C TYR A 71 -4.20 -5.70 10.29
N HIS A 72 -5.38 -6.10 9.89
CA HIS A 72 -5.62 -7.47 9.43
C HIS A 72 -4.78 -7.77 8.20
N ARG A 73 -4.69 -9.04 7.82
CA ARG A 73 -4.06 -9.43 6.55
C ARG A 73 -4.71 -8.65 5.40
N PRO A 74 -3.89 -8.12 4.47
CA PRO A 74 -4.43 -7.39 3.33
C PRO A 74 -5.35 -8.29 2.50
N ILE A 75 -6.45 -7.71 2.04
CA ILE A 75 -7.41 -8.38 1.17
C ILE A 75 -7.09 -7.97 -0.25
N ARG A 76 -6.78 -8.95 -1.10
CA ARG A 76 -6.60 -8.77 -2.53
C ARG A 76 -7.96 -8.77 -3.24
N GLU A 77 -8.07 -7.98 -4.30
CA GLU A 77 -9.29 -7.92 -5.12
C GLU A 77 -10.55 -7.71 -4.26
N PHE A 78 -10.48 -6.71 -3.38
CA PHE A 78 -11.59 -6.41 -2.46
C PHE A 78 -12.80 -5.86 -3.25
N PRO A 79 -13.99 -6.45 -3.11
CA PRO A 79 -15.19 -5.98 -3.82
C PRO A 79 -15.51 -4.52 -3.48
N CYS A 80 -15.56 -3.69 -4.48
CA CYS A 80 -15.70 -2.24 -4.36
C CYS A 80 -16.75 -1.73 -5.35
N GLY A 81 -17.96 -1.52 -4.91
CA GLY A 81 -19.02 -0.96 -5.76
C GLY A 81 -19.15 -1.70 -7.10
N LYS A 82 -18.68 -1.09 -8.19
CA LYS A 82 -18.74 -1.66 -9.55
C LYS A 82 -17.49 -2.44 -9.96
N GLY A 83 -16.60 -2.77 -9.03
CA GLY A 83 -15.34 -3.48 -9.35
C GLY A 83 -14.64 -3.98 -8.10
N PHE A 84 -13.31 -4.02 -8.17
CA PHE A 84 -12.45 -4.51 -7.08
C PHE A 84 -11.33 -3.51 -6.85
N ALA A 85 -10.98 -3.26 -5.58
CA ALA A 85 -9.73 -2.60 -5.21
C ALA A 85 -8.62 -3.65 -5.15
N ASP A 86 -7.43 -3.30 -5.61
CA ASP A 86 -6.35 -4.28 -5.71
C ASP A 86 -5.89 -4.80 -4.36
N ILE A 87 -5.75 -3.92 -3.35
CA ILE A 87 -5.38 -4.30 -1.99
C ILE A 87 -6.12 -3.39 -0.99
N VAL A 88 -6.69 -3.98 0.06
CA VAL A 88 -7.29 -3.23 1.16
C VAL A 88 -6.73 -3.70 2.49
N TYR A 89 -6.30 -2.74 3.32
CA TYR A 89 -5.87 -2.96 4.69
C TYR A 89 -6.95 -2.42 5.65
N GLN A 90 -7.51 -3.30 6.46
CA GLN A 90 -8.50 -2.94 7.48
C GLN A 90 -7.84 -2.93 8.86
N PRO A 91 -7.99 -1.86 9.66
CA PRO A 91 -7.40 -1.80 10.99
C PRO A 91 -7.90 -2.92 11.92
N LEU A 92 -7.03 -3.37 12.82
CA LEU A 92 -7.44 -4.25 13.91
C LEU A 92 -8.42 -3.51 14.84
N ALA A 93 -9.31 -4.23 15.49
CA ALA A 93 -10.24 -3.66 16.48
C ALA A 93 -9.51 -2.93 17.64
N SER A 94 -8.28 -3.33 17.94
CA SER A 94 -7.41 -2.65 18.91
C SER A 94 -6.81 -1.34 18.41
N GLN A 95 -7.02 -1.00 17.14
CA GLN A 95 -6.46 0.17 16.46
C GLN A 95 -7.57 1.06 15.84
N PRO A 96 -8.54 1.54 16.64
CA PRO A 96 -9.75 2.18 16.10
C PRO A 96 -9.50 3.53 15.41
N ASN A 97 -8.34 4.15 15.68
CA ASN A 97 -7.99 5.46 15.13
C ASN A 97 -7.15 5.36 13.84
N ARG A 98 -6.84 4.16 13.39
CA ARG A 98 -6.09 3.98 12.14
C ARG A 98 -7.02 4.01 10.94
N PRO A 99 -6.61 4.65 9.84
CA PRO A 99 -7.41 4.68 8.61
C PRO A 99 -7.45 3.30 7.95
N VAL A 100 -8.51 3.05 7.18
CA VAL A 100 -8.49 2.01 6.15
C VAL A 100 -7.58 2.47 5.03
N ILE A 101 -6.74 1.58 4.50
CA ILE A 101 -5.87 1.88 3.36
C ILE A 101 -6.41 1.12 2.14
N VAL A 102 -6.75 1.86 1.10
CA VAL A 102 -7.17 1.31 -0.19
C VAL A 102 -6.07 1.58 -1.20
N VAL A 103 -5.46 0.51 -1.71
CA VAL A 103 -4.40 0.58 -2.70
C VAL A 103 -4.91 0.16 -4.07
N GLU A 104 -4.67 0.98 -5.06
CA GLU A 104 -4.90 0.67 -6.46
C GLU A 104 -3.57 0.72 -7.20
N LEU A 105 -3.33 -0.27 -8.03
CA LEU A 105 -2.09 -0.45 -8.76
C LEU A 105 -2.30 -0.16 -10.25
N LYS A 106 -1.28 0.38 -10.87
CA LYS A 106 -1.22 0.58 -12.31
C LYS A 106 0.15 0.19 -12.85
N TRP A 107 0.14 -0.17 -14.10
CA TRP A 107 1.32 -0.53 -14.85
C TRP A 107 1.38 0.31 -16.12
N ASP A 108 2.38 1.19 -16.23
CA ASP A 108 2.56 2.14 -17.35
C ASP A 108 1.37 3.09 -17.58
N LYS A 109 0.55 3.39 -16.56
CA LYS A 109 -0.65 4.23 -16.70
C LYS A 109 -0.67 5.47 -15.80
N GLY A 110 0.24 5.53 -14.85
CA GLY A 110 0.37 6.63 -13.90
C GLY A 110 -0.48 6.47 -12.63
N ALA A 111 0.06 6.97 -11.51
CA ALA A 111 -0.60 6.92 -10.20
C ALA A 111 -1.92 7.73 -10.17
N ALA A 112 -2.04 8.79 -10.97
CA ALA A 112 -3.28 9.57 -11.10
C ALA A 112 -4.43 8.71 -11.67
N ALA A 113 -4.14 7.81 -12.61
CA ALA A 113 -5.13 6.88 -13.14
C ALA A 113 -5.61 5.89 -12.07
N ALA A 114 -4.73 5.46 -11.17
CA ALA A 114 -5.09 4.61 -10.04
C ALA A 114 -6.08 5.32 -9.11
N ILE A 115 -5.78 6.55 -8.68
CA ILE A 115 -6.66 7.35 -7.82
C ILE A 115 -8.01 7.61 -8.50
N ALA A 116 -8.01 7.99 -9.78
CA ALA A 116 -9.24 8.20 -10.54
C ALA A 116 -10.11 6.94 -10.60
N GLN A 117 -9.49 5.77 -10.76
CA GLN A 117 -10.21 4.50 -10.77
C GLN A 117 -10.88 4.20 -9.43
N ILE A 118 -10.18 4.41 -8.29
CA ILE A 118 -10.76 4.24 -6.97
C ILE A 118 -11.99 5.14 -6.82
N LYS A 119 -11.88 6.41 -7.18
CA LYS A 119 -12.98 7.40 -7.07
C LYS A 119 -14.17 7.03 -7.95
N ASN A 120 -13.93 6.62 -9.20
CA ASN A 120 -15.00 6.28 -10.16
C ASN A 120 -15.74 4.98 -9.78
N ARG A 121 -15.13 4.09 -9.03
CA ARG A 121 -15.75 2.83 -8.62
C ARG A 121 -16.71 2.96 -7.44
N GLN A 122 -16.90 4.16 -6.89
CA GLN A 122 -17.72 4.42 -5.71
C GLN A 122 -17.40 3.43 -4.57
N TYR A 123 -16.90 3.92 -3.46
CA TYR A 123 -16.49 3.10 -2.31
C TYR A 123 -17.51 2.02 -1.97
N PRO A 124 -17.07 0.83 -1.57
CA PRO A 124 -18.00 -0.21 -1.18
C PRO A 124 -18.87 0.27 -0.03
N VAL A 125 -20.13 -0.13 -0.08
CA VAL A 125 -21.07 0.08 1.02
C VAL A 125 -20.47 -0.41 2.35
N SER A 126 -19.69 -1.50 2.31
CA SER A 126 -18.96 -2.04 3.45
C SER A 126 -17.90 -1.10 4.04
N LEU A 127 -17.33 -0.18 3.26
CA LEU A 127 -16.44 0.88 3.76
C LEU A 127 -17.21 2.13 4.18
N GLN A 128 -18.43 2.33 3.70
CA GLN A 128 -19.30 3.44 4.15
C GLN A 128 -19.79 3.23 5.59
N GLU A 129 -19.87 2.00 6.05
CA GLU A 129 -20.17 1.67 7.46
C GLU A 129 -18.97 1.92 8.38
N TYR A 130 -17.77 2.09 7.81
CA TYR A 130 -16.57 2.45 8.56
C TYR A 130 -16.57 3.96 8.82
N SER A 131 -16.91 4.33 10.05
CA SER A 131 -16.82 5.73 10.50
C SER A 131 -15.36 6.08 10.80
N GLY A 132 -14.61 6.52 9.80
CA GLY A 132 -13.22 6.86 9.99
C GLY A 132 -12.56 7.41 8.73
N GLU A 133 -11.27 7.61 8.83
CA GLU A 133 -10.45 8.07 7.72
C GLU A 133 -10.11 6.91 6.78
N ILE A 134 -10.14 7.18 5.49
CA ILE A 134 -9.72 6.27 4.44
C ILE A 134 -8.57 6.92 3.68
N LEU A 135 -7.46 6.21 3.52
CA LEU A 135 -6.36 6.61 2.66
C LEU A 135 -6.48 5.91 1.32
N LEU A 136 -6.49 6.71 0.26
CA LEU A 136 -6.45 6.24 -1.11
C LEU A 136 -5.01 6.30 -1.59
N VAL A 137 -4.43 5.17 -1.92
CA VAL A 137 -3.04 5.06 -2.34
C VAL A 137 -3.00 4.51 -3.75
N GLY A 138 -2.65 5.37 -4.71
CA GLY A 138 -2.41 4.97 -6.09
C GLY A 138 -0.92 4.76 -6.31
N ILE A 139 -0.53 3.61 -6.85
CA ILE A 139 0.86 3.27 -7.14
C ILE A 139 0.94 2.81 -8.59
N ASP A 140 1.89 3.37 -9.33
CA ASP A 140 2.22 2.97 -10.69
C ASP A 140 3.68 2.56 -10.80
N TYR A 141 3.95 1.60 -11.67
CA TYR A 141 5.30 1.25 -12.10
C TYR A 141 5.44 1.51 -13.59
N ASP A 142 6.39 2.36 -13.95
CA ASP A 142 6.77 2.64 -15.33
C ASP A 142 7.94 1.72 -15.74
N LYS A 143 7.69 0.82 -16.68
CA LYS A 143 8.70 -0.16 -17.12
C LYS A 143 9.82 0.46 -17.94
N LYS A 144 9.63 1.64 -18.53
CA LYS A 144 10.66 2.33 -19.32
C LYS A 144 11.68 3.00 -18.42
N THR A 145 11.19 3.74 -17.42
CA THR A 145 12.04 4.43 -16.45
C THR A 145 12.44 3.54 -15.29
N LYS A 146 11.75 2.41 -15.11
CA LYS A 146 11.90 1.49 -13.95
C LYS A 146 11.68 2.18 -12.61
N GLN A 147 10.73 3.12 -12.58
CA GLN A 147 10.42 3.92 -11.41
C GLN A 147 9.00 3.67 -10.93
N HIS A 148 8.85 3.69 -9.59
CA HIS A 148 7.56 3.75 -8.95
C HIS A 148 7.12 5.19 -8.77
N THR A 149 5.84 5.46 -8.96
CA THR A 149 5.19 6.72 -8.59
C THR A 149 4.01 6.44 -7.69
N CYS A 150 3.68 7.40 -6.83
CA CYS A 150 2.62 7.26 -5.86
C CYS A 150 1.83 8.57 -5.74
N LEU A 151 0.53 8.45 -5.52
CA LEU A 151 -0.34 9.52 -5.06
C LEU A 151 -1.14 9.03 -3.86
N ILE A 152 -1.35 9.89 -2.87
CA ILE A 152 -2.10 9.59 -1.66
C ILE A 152 -3.14 10.68 -1.45
N GLU A 153 -4.40 10.29 -1.28
CA GLU A 153 -5.49 11.19 -0.92
C GLU A 153 -6.18 10.70 0.34
N ARG A 154 -6.61 11.63 1.17
CA ARG A 154 -7.38 11.37 2.38
C ARG A 154 -8.85 11.56 2.10
N PHE A 155 -9.64 10.63 2.58
CA PHE A 155 -11.08 10.71 2.55
C PHE A 155 -11.62 10.46 3.96
N THR A 156 -12.42 11.39 4.48
CA THR A 156 -13.06 11.22 5.78
C THR A 156 -14.55 10.97 5.52
N ASN A 157 -15.01 9.79 5.92
CA ASN A 157 -16.43 9.47 5.87
C ASN A 157 -17.08 10.06 7.12
N PHE A 158 -17.71 11.23 6.96
CA PHE A 158 -18.60 11.73 8.00
C PHE A 158 -19.89 10.91 7.88
N ALA A 159 -20.10 9.97 8.81
CA ALA A 159 -21.41 9.39 8.98
C ALA A 159 -22.40 10.57 9.14
N CYS A 160 -23.39 10.68 8.27
CA CYS A 160 -24.48 11.61 8.46
C CYS A 160 -25.08 11.34 9.84
N GLN A 161 -24.93 12.33 10.73
CA GLN A 161 -25.66 12.36 12.00
C GLN A 161 -27.14 12.55 11.73
#